data_9cd98a7d68eee6735086622a81c58fb7
#
_entry.id   9cd98a7d68eee6735086622a81c58fb7
#
_cell.length_a   1.000
_cell.length_b   1.000
_cell.length_c   1.000
_cell.angle_alpha   90.00
_cell.angle_beta   90.00
_cell.angle_gamma   90.00
#
_symmetry.space_group_name_H-M   'P 1'
#
loop_
_entity.id
_entity.type
_entity.pdbx_description
1 polymer ?
#
loop_
_entity_poly.entity_id
_entity_poly.type
_entity_poly.pdbx_seq_one_letter_code
_entity_poly.pdbx_strand_id
1 'polypeptide(L)'
;YERTYHPIYEKDGGIPAISEIKFSITSCRGCFGACSFCALTFHQGRIIQTRSHESIINEAKKITEMPDFKGYIHDVGGPTANFYHPSCKKQLTSGVCKNRQCLWPTPCKNLNTDHSEYLKLLRKLRELPKIKKVFVRSGIRFDYIMEDKNDRFFNDLVRYHISCLLY
;
A
#
# COMPACT_ATOMS: atom_id res chain seq x y z
N TYR A 1 -13.69 -3.10 10.91
CA TYR A 1 -13.90 -4.43 10.31
C TYR A 1 -15.23 -5.08 10.72
N GLU A 2 -15.85 -4.68 11.82
CA GLU A 2 -17.14 -5.19 12.29
C GLU A 2 -18.31 -4.71 11.41
N ARG A 3 -18.19 -3.53 10.81
CA ARG A 3 -19.20 -2.99 9.90
C ARG A 3 -18.95 -3.50 8.49
N THR A 4 -20.01 -3.99 7.84
CA THR A 4 -19.94 -4.48 6.47
C THR A 4 -20.66 -3.53 5.51
N TYR A 5 -21.93 -3.73 5.29
CA TYR A 5 -22.77 -2.93 4.40
C TYR A 5 -24.13 -2.64 5.06
N HIS A 6 -24.88 -1.74 4.46
CA HIS A 6 -26.21 -1.41 4.99
C HIS A 6 -27.16 -2.60 4.83
N PRO A 7 -27.97 -2.95 5.86
CA PRO A 7 -28.84 -4.13 5.84
C PRO A 7 -29.83 -4.21 4.68
N ILE A 8 -30.13 -3.09 4.03
CA ILE A 8 -31.00 -3.06 2.84
C ILE A 8 -30.54 -3.99 1.71
N TYR A 9 -29.23 -4.28 1.64
CA TYR A 9 -28.64 -5.15 0.61
C TYR A 9 -28.73 -6.64 0.95
N GLU A 10 -29.13 -7.00 2.17
CA GLU A 10 -29.25 -8.42 2.58
C GLU A 10 -30.26 -9.19 1.74
N LYS A 11 -31.39 -8.55 1.39
CA LYS A 11 -32.42 -9.11 0.50
C LYS A 11 -31.91 -9.44 -0.90
N ASP A 12 -30.86 -8.77 -1.35
CA ASP A 12 -30.26 -8.94 -2.66
C ASP A 12 -28.99 -9.85 -2.60
N GLY A 13 -28.77 -10.56 -1.47
CA GLY A 13 -27.63 -11.44 -1.27
C GLY A 13 -26.38 -10.74 -0.75
N GLY A 14 -26.50 -9.50 -0.29
CA GLY A 14 -25.40 -8.71 0.25
C GLY A 14 -24.51 -8.06 -0.81
N ILE A 15 -23.29 -7.67 -0.43
CA ILE A 15 -22.29 -7.07 -1.33
C ILE A 15 -21.08 -8.00 -1.39
N PRO A 16 -20.95 -8.86 -2.43
CA PRO A 16 -19.86 -9.82 -2.54
C PRO A 16 -18.46 -9.18 -2.50
N ALA A 17 -18.30 -7.96 -3.00
CA ALA A 17 -17.04 -7.23 -3.01
C ALA A 17 -16.44 -7.01 -1.60
N ILE A 18 -17.24 -7.04 -0.54
CA ILE A 18 -16.76 -6.92 0.84
C ILE A 18 -15.78 -8.03 1.18
N SER A 19 -16.03 -9.26 0.73
CA SER A 19 -15.15 -10.40 1.01
C SER A 19 -13.73 -10.19 0.48
N GLU A 20 -13.60 -9.44 -0.62
CA GLU A 20 -12.31 -9.17 -1.28
C GLU A 20 -11.50 -8.07 -0.61
N ILE A 21 -12.14 -7.16 0.12
CA ILE A 21 -11.49 -5.98 0.68
C ILE A 21 -11.47 -5.94 2.21
N LYS A 22 -12.30 -6.74 2.89
CA LYS A 22 -12.55 -6.65 4.34
C LYS A 22 -11.27 -6.62 5.18
N PHE A 23 -10.30 -7.46 4.84
CA PHE A 23 -9.04 -7.58 5.57
C PHE A 23 -7.89 -6.86 4.86
N SER A 24 -8.14 -5.63 4.40
CA SER A 24 -7.14 -4.76 3.81
C SER A 24 -6.72 -3.68 4.80
N ILE A 25 -5.43 -3.35 4.82
CA ILE A 25 -4.84 -2.36 5.72
C ILE A 25 -4.29 -1.20 4.90
N THR A 26 -4.77 0.02 5.18
CA THR A 26 -4.18 1.22 4.60
C THR A 26 -2.87 1.55 5.31
N SER A 27 -1.76 1.51 4.59
CA SER A 27 -0.42 1.78 5.11
C SER A 27 0.03 3.22 4.95
N CYS A 28 -0.44 3.90 3.88
CA CYS A 28 -0.08 5.27 3.59
C CYS A 28 -1.20 6.01 2.85
N ARG A 29 -1.09 7.34 2.81
CA ARG A 29 -1.91 8.24 2.01
C ARG A 29 -1.01 9.19 1.24
N GLY A 30 -1.56 9.81 0.19
CA GLY A 30 -0.83 10.68 -0.71
C GLY A 30 -0.20 9.92 -1.87
N CYS A 31 0.13 10.64 -2.94
CA CYS A 31 0.76 10.07 -4.13
C CYS A 31 1.62 11.11 -4.85
N PHE A 32 2.93 10.92 -4.88
CA PHE A 32 3.84 11.83 -5.60
C PHE A 32 3.98 11.52 -7.08
N GLY A 33 3.26 10.53 -7.60
CA GLY A 33 3.23 10.20 -9.02
C GLY A 33 2.73 11.34 -9.89
N ALA A 34 1.74 12.10 -9.40
CA ALA A 34 1.17 13.29 -10.06
C ALA A 34 0.77 13.04 -11.53
N CYS A 35 0.21 11.87 -11.82
CA CYS A 35 -0.26 11.51 -13.17
C CYS A 35 -1.38 12.46 -13.61
N SER A 36 -1.34 12.93 -14.84
CA SER A 36 -2.25 13.96 -15.37
C SER A 36 -3.73 13.55 -15.39
N PHE A 37 -4.00 12.25 -15.46
CA PHE A 37 -5.36 11.71 -15.48
C PHE A 37 -5.92 11.38 -14.08
N CYS A 38 -5.08 11.42 -13.03
CA CYS A 38 -5.45 10.85 -11.73
C CYS A 38 -5.78 11.94 -10.71
N ALA A 39 -6.96 11.86 -10.09
CA ALA A 39 -7.41 12.80 -9.08
C ALA A 39 -6.82 12.55 -7.68
N LEU A 40 -6.15 11.42 -7.42
CA LEU A 40 -5.61 11.09 -6.09
C LEU A 40 -4.67 12.16 -5.55
N THR A 41 -3.88 12.77 -6.41
CA THR A 41 -2.98 13.88 -6.05
C THR A 41 -3.73 15.07 -5.47
N PHE A 42 -4.92 15.36 -5.98
CA PHE A 42 -5.77 16.46 -5.51
C PHE A 42 -6.51 16.11 -4.21
N HIS A 43 -6.95 14.86 -4.08
CA HIS A 43 -7.68 14.41 -2.89
C HIS A 43 -6.77 14.19 -1.67
N GLN A 44 -5.59 13.61 -1.87
CA GLN A 44 -4.72 13.16 -0.79
C GLN A 44 -3.40 13.93 -0.72
N GLY A 45 -3.11 14.75 -1.73
CA GLY A 45 -1.85 15.49 -1.83
C GLY A 45 -0.70 14.64 -2.36
N ARG A 46 0.44 15.31 -2.56
CA ARG A 46 1.66 14.72 -3.12
C ARG A 46 2.70 14.34 -2.07
N ILE A 47 2.46 14.63 -0.81
CA ILE A 47 3.33 14.25 0.30
C ILE A 47 2.80 12.98 0.89
N ILE A 48 3.63 11.96 0.96
CA ILE A 48 3.24 10.68 1.55
C ILE A 48 3.14 10.82 3.06
N GLN A 49 2.01 10.39 3.60
CA GLN A 49 1.76 10.26 5.03
C GLN A 49 1.67 8.78 5.37
N THR A 50 2.67 8.30 6.06
CA THR A 50 2.85 6.88 6.37
C THR A 50 2.41 6.60 7.79
N ARG A 51 1.74 5.49 8.00
CA ARG A 51 1.46 4.95 9.32
C ARG A 51 2.69 4.22 9.87
N SER A 52 2.89 4.28 11.18
CA SER A 52 3.97 3.52 11.82
C SER A 52 3.76 2.01 11.65
N HIS A 53 4.86 1.25 11.63
CA HIS A 53 4.82 -0.21 11.62
C HIS A 53 4.01 -0.75 12.81
N GLU A 54 4.19 -0.17 13.99
CA GLU A 54 3.46 -0.57 15.19
C GLU A 54 1.94 -0.44 15.02
N SER A 55 1.47 0.71 14.48
CA SER A 55 0.06 0.94 14.21
C SER A 55 -0.53 -0.12 13.28
N ILE A 56 0.19 -0.44 12.20
CA ILE A 56 -0.23 -1.43 11.20
C ILE A 56 -0.19 -2.85 11.78
N ILE A 57 0.85 -3.20 12.53
CA ILE A 57 0.98 -4.51 13.17
C ILE A 57 -0.13 -4.72 14.21
N ASN A 58 -0.44 -3.70 15.02
CA ASN A 58 -1.52 -3.78 16.00
C ASN A 58 -2.89 -3.95 15.33
N GLU A 59 -3.12 -3.31 14.20
CA GLU A 59 -4.33 -3.54 13.40
C GLU A 59 -4.37 -4.97 12.84
N ALA A 60 -3.27 -5.45 12.28
CA ALA A 60 -3.16 -6.82 11.79
C ALA A 60 -3.44 -7.87 12.89
N LYS A 61 -2.92 -7.66 14.11
CA LYS A 61 -3.23 -8.53 15.25
C LYS A 61 -4.73 -8.56 15.56
N LYS A 62 -5.40 -7.41 15.56
CA LYS A 62 -6.87 -7.36 15.76
C LYS A 62 -7.61 -8.11 14.65
N ILE A 63 -7.17 -8.00 13.40
CA ILE A 63 -7.71 -8.77 12.28
C ILE A 63 -7.59 -10.27 12.52
N THR A 64 -6.44 -10.74 13.06
CA THR A 64 -6.23 -12.18 13.30
C THR A 64 -7.13 -12.77 14.40
N GLU A 65 -7.79 -11.94 15.20
CA GLU A 65 -8.72 -12.35 16.25
C GLU A 65 -10.17 -12.42 15.75
N MET A 66 -10.43 -11.95 14.54
CA MET A 66 -11.78 -11.96 13.97
C MET A 66 -12.21 -13.38 13.56
N PRO A 67 -13.46 -13.77 13.84
CA PRO A 67 -13.92 -15.15 13.64
C PRO A 67 -13.94 -15.60 12.18
N ASP A 68 -14.09 -14.65 11.25
CA ASP A 68 -14.12 -14.91 9.81
C ASP A 68 -12.75 -14.72 9.12
N PHE A 69 -11.69 -14.42 9.87
CA PHE A 69 -10.35 -14.31 9.32
C PHE A 69 -9.74 -15.68 8.99
N LYS A 70 -9.43 -15.91 7.74
CA LYS A 70 -8.89 -17.18 7.22
C LYS A 70 -7.37 -17.22 7.06
N GLY A 71 -6.68 -16.17 7.54
CA GLY A 71 -5.23 -16.06 7.47
C GLY A 71 -4.70 -15.22 6.31
N TYR A 72 -5.57 -14.50 5.60
CA TYR A 72 -5.19 -13.71 4.43
C TYR A 72 -5.43 -12.23 4.67
N ILE A 73 -4.36 -11.42 4.66
CA ILE A 73 -4.45 -9.98 4.54
C ILE A 73 -4.52 -9.68 3.04
N HIS A 74 -5.63 -9.08 2.61
CA HIS A 74 -5.95 -8.90 1.20
C HIS A 74 -5.15 -7.77 0.54
N ASP A 75 -4.77 -6.77 1.31
CA ASP A 75 -3.90 -5.68 0.84
C ASP A 75 -3.21 -4.99 2.01
N VAL A 76 -2.00 -4.53 1.80
CA VAL A 76 -1.28 -3.60 2.68
C VAL A 76 -0.77 -2.48 1.79
N GLY A 77 -1.56 -1.44 1.62
CA GLY A 77 -1.23 -0.45 0.61
C GLY A 77 -1.87 0.91 0.81
N GLY A 78 -2.01 1.63 -0.28
CA GLY A 78 -2.53 2.97 -0.36
C GLY A 78 -2.78 3.36 -1.81
N PRO A 79 -2.82 4.65 -2.17
CA PRO A 79 -3.00 5.09 -3.54
C PRO A 79 -1.97 4.50 -4.51
N THR A 80 -0.76 4.27 -4.03
CA THR A 80 0.33 3.51 -4.67
C THR A 80 1.08 2.81 -3.56
N ALA A 81 1.02 1.49 -3.52
CA ALA A 81 1.47 0.72 -2.36
C ALA A 81 2.95 0.92 -2.02
N ASN A 82 3.81 0.99 -3.03
CA ASN A 82 5.24 1.17 -2.83
C ASN A 82 5.67 2.63 -2.62
N PHE A 83 4.74 3.58 -2.52
CA PHE A 83 5.02 4.93 -2.06
C PHE A 83 4.87 5.00 -0.53
N TYR A 84 5.82 4.41 0.18
CA TYR A 84 5.73 4.24 1.63
C TYR A 84 6.45 5.34 2.44
N HIS A 85 7.10 6.29 1.79
CA HIS A 85 7.75 7.43 2.42
C HIS A 85 7.73 8.67 1.50
N PRO A 86 8.00 9.87 2.03
CA PRO A 86 8.14 11.08 1.21
C PRO A 86 9.17 10.89 0.10
N SER A 87 8.88 11.41 -1.09
CA SER A 87 9.72 11.20 -2.26
C SER A 87 11.15 11.73 -2.12
N CYS A 88 11.39 12.73 -1.26
CA CYS A 88 12.70 13.29 -0.99
C CYS A 88 12.71 14.12 0.29
N LYS A 89 13.90 14.41 0.79
CA LYS A 89 14.10 15.26 1.99
C LYS A 89 13.47 16.66 1.85
N LYS A 90 13.46 17.23 0.65
CA LYS A 90 12.86 18.56 0.41
C LYS A 90 11.37 18.58 0.74
N GLN A 91 10.64 17.49 0.50
CA GLN A 91 9.20 17.43 0.84
C GLN A 91 8.93 17.62 2.33
N LEU A 92 9.86 17.24 3.19
CA LEU A 92 9.71 17.37 4.64
C LEU A 92 9.86 18.83 5.13
N THR A 93 10.56 19.68 4.38
CA THR A 93 10.87 21.06 4.79
C THR A 93 10.18 22.12 3.95
N SER A 94 10.14 21.93 2.63
CA SER A 94 9.71 22.95 1.66
C SER A 94 8.51 22.51 0.82
N GLY A 95 7.94 21.34 1.12
CA GLY A 95 6.80 20.79 0.39
C GLY A 95 7.16 20.31 -1.02
N VAL A 96 6.13 20.22 -1.87
CA VAL A 96 6.25 19.65 -3.22
C VAL A 96 6.76 20.65 -4.25
N CYS A 97 7.44 20.16 -5.28
CA CYS A 97 7.84 20.98 -6.41
C CYS A 97 6.61 21.37 -7.25
N LYS A 98 6.45 22.67 -7.56
CA LYS A 98 5.30 23.17 -8.33
C LYS A 98 5.31 22.69 -9.78
N ASN A 99 6.46 22.76 -10.45
CA ASN A 99 6.60 22.57 -11.90
C ASN A 99 7.37 21.29 -12.27
N ARG A 100 7.39 20.27 -11.37
CA ARG A 100 8.09 19.02 -11.63
C ARG A 100 7.37 17.86 -10.97
N GLN A 101 7.26 16.74 -11.70
CA GLN A 101 6.91 15.46 -11.17
C GLN A 101 8.18 14.72 -10.68
N CYS A 102 8.02 13.79 -9.75
CA CYS A 102 9.17 13.08 -9.16
C CYS A 102 9.75 12.00 -10.10
N LEU A 103 8.88 11.41 -10.95
CA LEU A 103 9.22 10.30 -11.84
C LEU A 103 9.21 10.68 -13.33
N TRP A 104 8.63 11.81 -13.70
CA TRP A 104 8.46 12.19 -15.11
C TRP A 104 8.99 13.61 -15.39
N PRO A 105 9.55 13.89 -16.59
CA PRO A 105 9.86 12.96 -17.72
C PRO A 105 11.05 12.05 -17.43
N THR A 106 11.87 12.41 -16.46
CA THR A 106 12.99 11.61 -15.95
C THR A 106 12.96 11.62 -14.43
N PRO A 107 13.34 10.52 -13.76
CA PRO A 107 13.40 10.44 -12.32
C PRO A 107 14.21 11.60 -11.72
N CYS A 108 13.72 12.15 -10.62
CA CYS A 108 14.39 13.25 -9.94
C CYS A 108 15.66 12.74 -9.25
N LYS A 109 16.78 13.41 -9.42
CA LYS A 109 18.08 13.06 -8.79
C LYS A 109 18.02 12.97 -7.26
N ASN A 110 17.05 13.67 -6.63
CA ASN A 110 16.85 13.66 -5.19
C ASN A 110 15.76 12.66 -4.75
N LEU A 111 15.24 11.86 -5.67
CA LEU A 111 14.22 10.86 -5.34
C LEU A 111 14.81 9.82 -4.39
N ASN A 112 14.12 9.59 -3.28
CA ASN A 112 14.42 8.45 -2.43
C ASN A 112 13.79 7.20 -3.04
N THR A 113 14.60 6.24 -3.47
CA THR A 113 14.17 5.03 -4.17
C THR A 113 14.26 3.77 -3.30
N ASP A 114 14.58 3.93 -2.03
CA ASP A 114 14.72 2.82 -1.09
C ASP A 114 13.35 2.27 -0.64
N HIS A 115 13.07 1.01 -0.93
CA HIS A 115 11.86 0.31 -0.51
C HIS A 115 12.05 -0.51 0.78
N SER A 116 13.17 -0.39 1.46
CA SER A 116 13.53 -1.25 2.60
C SER A 116 12.54 -1.15 3.77
N GLU A 117 12.00 0.02 4.06
CA GLU A 117 11.03 0.20 5.15
C GLU A 117 9.69 -0.48 4.85
N TYR A 118 9.21 -0.38 3.62
CA TYR A 118 8.00 -1.08 3.23
C TYR A 118 8.20 -2.60 3.22
N LEU A 119 9.36 -3.04 2.72
CA LEU A 119 9.74 -4.45 2.77
C LEU A 119 9.80 -5.00 4.21
N LYS A 120 10.40 -4.24 5.14
CA LYS A 120 10.44 -4.62 6.56
C LYS A 120 9.03 -4.75 7.16
N LEU A 121 8.12 -3.84 6.81
CA LEU A 121 6.72 -3.93 7.23
C LEU A 121 6.07 -5.23 6.74
N LEU A 122 6.17 -5.52 5.46
CA LEU A 122 5.58 -6.71 4.84
C LEU A 122 6.13 -8.00 5.47
N ARG A 123 7.45 -8.06 5.74
CA ARG A 123 8.08 -9.19 6.42
C ARG A 123 7.53 -9.38 7.84
N LYS A 124 7.48 -8.30 8.64
CA LYS A 124 6.92 -8.35 10.00
C LYS A 124 5.46 -8.83 10.02
N LEU A 125 4.66 -8.43 9.05
CA LEU A 125 3.28 -8.89 8.94
C LEU A 125 3.18 -10.38 8.62
N ARG A 126 4.06 -10.92 7.76
CA ARG A 126 4.11 -12.35 7.46
C ARG A 126 4.51 -13.21 8.66
N GLU A 127 5.29 -12.65 9.58
CA GLU A 127 5.77 -13.36 10.77
C GLU A 127 4.71 -13.42 11.90
N LEU A 128 3.60 -12.69 11.76
CA LEU A 128 2.54 -12.71 12.76
C LEU A 128 1.82 -14.08 12.78
N PRO A 129 1.51 -14.60 13.98
CA PRO A 129 0.76 -15.86 14.11
C PRO A 129 -0.62 -15.73 13.44
N LYS A 130 -1.12 -16.83 12.90
CA LYS A 130 -2.38 -16.95 12.15
C LYS A 130 -2.38 -16.27 10.77
N ILE A 131 -1.35 -15.54 10.37
CA ILE A 131 -1.23 -14.98 9.02
C ILE A 131 -0.55 -16.01 8.12
N LYS A 132 -1.26 -16.45 7.08
CA LYS A 132 -0.77 -17.36 6.06
C LYS A 132 -0.14 -16.62 4.89
N LYS A 133 -0.75 -15.50 4.48
CA LYS A 133 -0.27 -14.67 3.38
C LYS A 133 -0.69 -13.22 3.52
N VAL A 134 0.19 -12.33 3.08
CA VAL A 134 -0.04 -10.89 2.99
C VAL A 134 0.07 -10.51 1.53
N PHE A 135 -1.02 -10.04 0.94
CA PHE A 135 -1.05 -9.58 -0.44
C PHE A 135 -0.81 -8.08 -0.54
N VAL A 136 -0.27 -7.65 -1.67
CA VAL A 136 -0.25 -6.27 -2.12
C VAL A 136 -1.08 -6.22 -3.41
N ARG A 137 -2.31 -5.68 -3.30
CA ARG A 137 -3.25 -5.53 -4.42
C ARG A 137 -3.40 -4.09 -4.89
N SER A 138 -3.02 -3.14 -4.05
CA SER A 138 -2.90 -1.73 -4.43
C SER A 138 -1.87 -1.56 -5.55
N GLY A 139 -2.09 -0.57 -6.40
CA GLY A 139 -1.21 -0.33 -7.54
C GLY A 139 0.26 -0.15 -7.14
N ILE A 140 1.13 -0.77 -7.90
CA ILE A 140 2.60 -0.67 -7.77
C ILE A 140 3.14 0.17 -8.92
N ARG A 141 3.98 1.13 -8.62
CA ARG A 141 4.72 1.91 -9.61
C ARG A 141 6.00 1.17 -10.00
N PHE A 142 6.00 0.56 -11.16
CA PHE A 142 7.16 -0.22 -11.66
C PHE A 142 8.35 0.68 -11.99
N ASP A 143 8.10 1.84 -12.60
CA ASP A 143 9.13 2.85 -12.88
C ASP A 143 9.88 3.29 -11.60
N TYR A 144 9.18 3.30 -10.46
CA TYR A 144 9.79 3.61 -9.17
C TYR A 144 10.60 2.42 -8.60
N ILE A 145 10.14 1.19 -8.79
CA ILE A 145 10.92 0.00 -8.40
C ILE A 145 12.22 -0.09 -9.19
N MET A 146 12.19 0.22 -10.49
CA MET A 146 13.37 0.15 -11.35
C MET A 146 14.47 1.15 -10.94
N GLU A 147 14.15 2.18 -10.19
CA GLU A 147 15.11 3.12 -9.62
C GLU A 147 15.76 2.62 -8.32
N ASP A 148 15.23 1.54 -7.70
CA ASP A 148 15.83 0.94 -6.52
C ASP A 148 17.16 0.27 -6.87
N LYS A 149 18.19 0.56 -6.10
CA LYS A 149 19.54 0.02 -6.32
C LYS A 149 19.69 -1.45 -5.96
N ASN A 150 18.68 -2.04 -5.33
CA ASN A 150 18.68 -3.45 -4.96
C ASN A 150 17.34 -4.12 -5.26
N ASP A 151 17.40 -5.38 -5.67
CA ASP A 151 16.23 -6.15 -6.09
C ASP A 151 15.48 -6.83 -4.94
N ARG A 152 15.84 -6.56 -3.69
CA ARG A 152 15.27 -7.29 -2.53
C ARG A 152 13.77 -7.09 -2.41
N PHE A 153 13.31 -5.84 -2.57
CA PHE A 153 11.89 -5.55 -2.53
C PHE A 153 11.14 -6.22 -3.68
N PHE A 154 11.65 -6.10 -4.90
CA PHE A 154 11.05 -6.72 -6.08
C PHE A 154 10.95 -8.24 -5.93
N ASN A 155 12.04 -8.89 -5.52
CA ASN A 155 12.09 -10.34 -5.34
C ASN A 155 11.11 -10.84 -4.27
N ASP A 156 11.04 -10.16 -3.11
CA ASP A 156 10.09 -10.51 -2.05
C ASP A 156 8.64 -10.24 -2.48
N LEU A 157 8.39 -9.13 -3.18
CA LEU A 157 7.07 -8.79 -3.71
C LEU A 157 6.54 -9.90 -4.61
N VAL A 158 7.31 -10.27 -5.62
CA VAL A 158 6.93 -11.30 -6.59
C VAL A 158 6.75 -12.66 -5.92
N ARG A 159 7.66 -13.03 -5.03
CA ARG A 159 7.66 -14.36 -4.41
C ARG A 159 6.57 -14.54 -3.36
N TYR A 160 6.25 -13.50 -2.61
CA TYR A 160 5.45 -13.65 -1.39
C TYR A 160 4.16 -12.85 -1.35
N HIS A 161 4.03 -11.77 -2.12
CA HIS A 161 2.98 -10.77 -1.95
C HIS A 161 2.04 -10.60 -3.14
N ILE A 162 2.36 -11.22 -4.28
CA ILE A 162 1.49 -11.23 -5.45
C ILE A 162 0.59 -12.47 -5.42
N SER A 163 -0.66 -12.29 -5.82
CA SER A 163 -1.59 -13.39 -6.08
C SER A 163 -1.30 -13.98 -7.45
N CYS A 164 -1.26 -15.31 -7.58
CA CYS A 164 -1.11 -16.02 -8.85
C CYS A 164 -2.32 -15.89 -9.79
N LEU A 165 -3.23 -14.97 -9.56
CA LEU A 165 -4.38 -14.72 -10.42
C LEU A 165 -4.06 -13.67 -11.49
N LEU A 166 -2.99 -13.91 -12.26
CA LEU A 166 -2.89 -13.38 -13.61
C LEU A 166 -3.43 -14.46 -14.55
N TYR A 167 -4.70 -14.40 -14.77
CA TYR A 167 -5.32 -15.01 -15.93
C TYR A 167 -5.38 -13.98 -17.05
#